data_58fdcdc493ff50d7c244406cba5d3918
#
_entry.id   58fdcdc493ff50d7c244406cba5d3918
#
_cell.length_a   1.000
_cell.length_b   1.000
_cell.length_c   1.000
_cell.angle_alpha   90.00
_cell.angle_beta   90.00
_cell.angle_gamma   90.00
#
_symmetry.space_group_name_H-M   'P 1'
#
loop_
_entity.id
_entity.type
_entity.pdbx_description
1 polymer ?
#
loop_
_entity_poly.entity_id
_entity_poly.type
_entity_poly.pdbx_seq_one_letter_code
_entity_poly.pdbx_strand_id
1 'polypeptide(L)'
;LRNFESEQHRRKVMNQINRVKLDFIRIGGSGDPSENWPHTIKILKQIDKCNKEIVIITKHWTLLSDADLEYFSTINICINTSVSALDKPEQLERSLQQYNRITPFCKSILRVVSCDFNSENEVGQRLSKIQDALFENESVLDTVFRPSKSNPLVTDGIINIKQALFLGKKAIVSRRSRKTYFGKCSTCHEMCGVKMPSSHEYENKPGTFKQLKMF
;
A
#
# COMPACT_ATOMS: atom_id res chain seq x y z
N LEU A 1 12.03 9.20 6.17
CA LEU A 1 13.33 8.59 6.52
C LEU A 1 14.41 9.68 6.50
N ARG A 2 15.28 9.71 7.51
CA ARG A 2 16.44 10.60 7.55
C ARG A 2 17.65 9.86 6.97
N ASN A 3 18.57 10.59 6.34
CA ASN A 3 19.87 10.02 5.96
C ASN A 3 20.60 9.53 7.21
N PHE A 4 21.39 8.47 7.08
CA PHE A 4 22.26 8.07 8.14
C PHE A 4 23.35 9.11 8.35
N GLU A 5 23.52 9.54 9.59
CA GLU A 5 24.44 10.61 9.96
C GLU A 5 25.89 10.15 9.94
N SER A 6 26.13 8.83 10.05
CA SER A 6 27.46 8.24 10.06
C SER A 6 27.41 6.76 9.68
N GLU A 7 28.57 6.18 9.33
CA GLU A 7 28.69 4.74 9.09
C GLU A 7 28.37 3.91 10.35
N GLN A 8 28.68 4.41 11.53
CA GLN A 8 28.32 3.76 12.78
C GLN A 8 26.80 3.74 12.96
N HIS A 9 26.10 4.83 12.63
CA HIS A 9 24.65 4.90 12.67
C HIS A 9 24.05 3.92 11.65
N ARG A 10 24.56 3.88 10.43
CA ARG A 10 24.16 2.91 9.41
C ARG A 10 24.29 1.47 9.90
N ARG A 11 25.43 1.07 10.45
CA ARG A 11 25.65 -0.28 11.01
C ARG A 11 24.64 -0.62 12.11
N LYS A 12 24.35 0.33 12.99
CA LYS A 12 23.36 0.15 14.06
C LYS A 12 21.98 -0.12 13.50
N VAL A 13 21.53 0.66 12.50
CA VAL A 13 20.22 0.47 11.84
C VAL A 13 20.20 -0.84 11.08
N MET A 14 21.22 -1.20 10.33
CA MET A 14 21.31 -2.49 9.63
C MET A 14 21.20 -3.67 10.59
N ASN A 15 21.88 -3.62 11.73
CA ASN A 15 21.78 -4.64 12.77
C ASN A 15 20.35 -4.74 13.35
N GLN A 16 19.66 -3.61 13.51
CA GLN A 16 18.27 -3.61 13.95
C GLN A 16 17.34 -4.24 12.91
N ILE A 17 17.49 -3.86 11.63
CA ILE A 17 16.72 -4.43 10.50
C ILE A 17 16.90 -5.95 10.47
N ASN A 18 18.14 -6.42 10.51
CA ASN A 18 18.44 -7.86 10.40
C ASN A 18 17.93 -8.68 11.60
N ARG A 19 17.71 -8.05 12.76
CA ARG A 19 17.13 -8.70 13.95
C ARG A 19 15.61 -8.74 13.95
N VAL A 20 14.93 -8.00 13.08
CA VAL A 20 13.48 -8.05 12.97
C VAL A 20 13.07 -9.47 12.56
N LYS A 21 12.05 -10.04 13.21
CA LYS A 21 11.56 -11.39 12.92
C LYS A 21 10.82 -11.52 11.58
N LEU A 22 10.32 -10.39 11.03
CA LEU A 22 9.66 -10.35 9.72
C LEU A 22 10.69 -10.49 8.60
N ASP A 23 10.28 -11.12 7.50
CA ASP A 23 11.12 -11.31 6.31
C ASP A 23 11.20 -10.07 5.42
N PHE A 24 10.50 -9.02 5.78
CA PHE A 24 10.47 -7.77 5.05
C PHE A 24 10.51 -6.53 5.95
N ILE A 25 10.89 -5.40 5.36
CA ILE A 25 10.76 -4.06 5.92
C ILE A 25 9.94 -3.19 4.98
N ARG A 26 9.14 -2.26 5.53
CA ARG A 26 8.31 -1.37 4.73
C ARG A 26 8.77 0.07 4.81
N ILE A 27 8.87 0.71 3.63
CA ILE A 27 9.10 2.14 3.47
C ILE A 27 7.79 2.80 3.03
N GLY A 28 7.50 4.01 3.53
CA GLY A 28 6.29 4.76 3.18
C GLY A 28 5.18 4.72 4.23
N GLY A 29 5.54 4.49 5.51
CA GLY A 29 4.57 4.49 6.61
C GLY A 29 4.06 5.88 7.03
N SER A 30 4.82 6.94 6.75
CA SER A 30 4.54 8.33 7.18
C SER A 30 4.58 9.34 6.06
N GLY A 31 4.47 8.91 4.81
CA GLY A 31 4.49 9.71 3.59
C GLY A 31 4.68 8.83 2.39
N ASP A 32 4.50 9.38 1.20
CA ASP A 32 4.70 8.63 -0.03
C ASP A 32 6.18 8.71 -0.46
N PRO A 33 6.88 7.57 -0.62
CA PRO A 33 8.29 7.56 -1.04
C PRO A 33 8.55 8.25 -2.38
N SER A 34 7.55 8.30 -3.24
CA SER A 34 7.66 8.93 -4.56
C SER A 34 7.57 10.46 -4.55
N GLU A 35 7.24 11.10 -3.43
CA GLU A 35 7.33 12.57 -3.31
C GLU A 35 8.77 13.04 -3.52
N ASN A 36 9.75 12.18 -3.16
CA ASN A 36 11.17 12.47 -3.36
C ASN A 36 11.94 11.16 -3.64
N TRP A 37 11.85 10.67 -4.88
CA TRP A 37 12.58 9.47 -5.29
C TRP A 37 14.09 9.55 -5.08
N PRO A 38 14.79 10.66 -5.41
CA PRO A 38 16.23 10.76 -5.15
C PRO A 38 16.60 10.52 -3.69
N HIS A 39 15.79 11.03 -2.76
CA HIS A 39 16.00 10.79 -1.33
C HIS A 39 15.69 9.33 -0.96
N THR A 40 14.60 8.77 -1.47
CA THR A 40 14.23 7.38 -1.24
C THR A 40 15.29 6.42 -1.77
N ILE A 41 15.79 6.62 -2.98
CA ILE A 41 16.88 5.83 -3.57
C ILE A 41 18.16 5.93 -2.74
N LYS A 42 18.50 7.14 -2.26
CA LYS A 42 19.66 7.31 -1.37
C LYS A 42 19.54 6.48 -0.09
N ILE A 43 18.36 6.39 0.50
CA ILE A 43 18.09 5.52 1.65
C ILE A 43 18.21 4.04 1.26
N LEU A 44 17.59 3.64 0.14
CA LEU A 44 17.66 2.26 -0.34
C LEU A 44 19.09 1.79 -0.52
N LYS A 45 19.96 2.58 -1.16
CA LYS A 45 21.41 2.27 -1.34
C LYS A 45 22.17 2.10 -0.02
N GLN A 46 21.62 2.58 1.09
CA GLN A 46 22.22 2.40 2.41
C GLN A 46 21.76 1.10 3.10
N ILE A 47 20.62 0.55 2.71
CA ILE A 47 20.01 -0.64 3.32
C ILE A 47 19.85 -1.82 2.37
N ASP A 48 20.21 -1.71 1.10
CA ASP A 48 20.01 -2.72 0.05
C ASP A 48 20.70 -4.07 0.34
N LYS A 49 21.71 -4.07 1.22
CA LYS A 49 22.41 -5.29 1.68
C LYS A 49 21.76 -5.92 2.91
N CYS A 50 20.58 -5.47 3.35
CA CYS A 50 19.87 -6.14 4.42
C CYS A 50 19.37 -7.52 3.95
N ASN A 51 19.18 -8.44 4.90
CA ASN A 51 18.66 -9.77 4.62
C ASN A 51 17.13 -9.83 4.53
N LYS A 52 16.49 -8.70 4.24
CA LYS A 52 15.02 -8.56 4.18
C LYS A 52 14.57 -8.10 2.79
N GLU A 53 13.37 -8.48 2.39
CA GLU A 53 12.72 -7.84 1.26
C GLU A 53 12.33 -6.40 1.63
N ILE A 54 12.63 -5.45 0.76
CA ILE A 54 12.27 -4.05 0.96
C ILE A 54 10.93 -3.80 0.24
N VAL A 55 9.91 -3.45 0.99
CA VAL A 55 8.58 -3.17 0.43
C VAL A 55 8.32 -1.67 0.41
N ILE A 56 8.05 -1.13 -0.77
CA ILE A 56 7.64 0.26 -0.97
C ILE A 56 6.16 0.29 -1.35
N ILE A 57 5.38 1.16 -0.69
CA ILE A 57 4.00 1.44 -1.06
C ILE A 57 3.94 2.89 -1.53
N THR A 58 3.50 3.13 -2.76
CA THR A 58 3.56 4.44 -3.39
C THR A 58 2.40 4.70 -4.35
N LYS A 59 2.07 5.98 -4.55
CA LYS A 59 1.15 6.50 -5.57
C LYS A 59 1.87 7.07 -6.80
N HIS A 60 3.20 7.00 -6.83
CA HIS A 60 4.01 7.56 -7.91
C HIS A 60 3.72 9.05 -8.21
N TRP A 61 3.81 9.90 -7.17
CA TRP A 61 3.67 11.35 -7.34
C TRP A 61 4.68 11.94 -8.31
N THR A 62 5.89 11.37 -8.34
CA THR A 62 6.93 11.70 -9.32
C THR A 62 7.39 10.44 -10.03
N LEU A 63 8.05 10.62 -11.18
CA LEU A 63 8.54 9.52 -12.02
C LEU A 63 9.88 9.00 -11.53
N LEU A 64 10.09 7.69 -11.66
CA LEU A 64 11.39 7.05 -11.54
C LEU A 64 12.21 7.28 -12.82
N SER A 65 13.51 7.48 -12.67
CA SER A 65 14.45 7.45 -13.79
C SER A 65 14.71 6.00 -14.26
N ASP A 66 15.20 5.83 -15.48
CA ASP A 66 15.57 4.50 -15.97
C ASP A 66 16.71 3.90 -15.16
N ALA A 67 17.68 4.72 -14.72
CA ALA A 67 18.76 4.28 -13.83
C ALA A 67 18.24 3.77 -12.47
N ASP A 68 17.14 4.34 -11.95
CA ASP A 68 16.50 3.86 -10.71
C ASP A 68 15.77 2.53 -10.96
N LEU A 69 15.17 2.34 -12.12
CA LEU A 69 14.57 1.06 -12.51
C LEU A 69 15.62 -0.03 -12.62
N GLU A 70 16.74 0.25 -13.29
CA GLU A 70 17.88 -0.67 -13.36
C GLU A 70 18.41 -1.02 -11.97
N TYR A 71 18.55 -0.04 -11.09
CA TYR A 71 18.95 -0.29 -9.71
C TYR A 71 17.97 -1.22 -8.97
N PHE A 72 16.66 -1.10 -9.18
CA PHE A 72 15.67 -1.98 -8.55
C PHE A 72 15.84 -3.45 -8.95
N SER A 73 16.33 -3.75 -10.16
CA SER A 73 16.60 -5.13 -10.59
C SER A 73 17.77 -5.78 -9.84
N THR A 74 18.60 -4.99 -9.14
CA THR A 74 19.79 -5.47 -8.42
C THR A 74 19.56 -5.72 -6.93
N ILE A 75 18.38 -5.39 -6.41
CA ILE A 75 18.07 -5.48 -4.97
C ILE A 75 16.78 -6.28 -4.72
N ASN A 76 16.65 -6.82 -3.51
CA ASN A 76 15.45 -7.55 -3.10
C ASN A 76 14.34 -6.55 -2.69
N ILE A 77 13.55 -6.11 -3.66
CA ILE A 77 12.52 -5.09 -3.49
C ILE A 77 11.18 -5.51 -4.08
N CYS A 78 10.10 -5.08 -3.42
CA CYS A 78 8.73 -5.18 -3.92
C CYS A 78 8.08 -3.80 -3.93
N ILE A 79 7.62 -3.36 -5.10
CA ILE A 79 6.93 -2.07 -5.26
C ILE A 79 5.42 -2.31 -5.32
N ASN A 80 4.70 -1.76 -4.34
CA ASN A 80 3.25 -1.75 -4.32
C ASN A 80 2.75 -0.41 -4.87
N THR A 81 2.29 -0.43 -6.11
CA THR A 81 1.61 0.73 -6.72
C THR A 81 0.18 0.82 -6.21
N SER A 82 -0.12 1.89 -5.50
CA SER A 82 -1.44 2.09 -4.87
C SER A 82 -2.29 3.04 -5.72
N VAL A 83 -3.42 2.56 -6.23
CA VAL A 83 -4.38 3.34 -7.04
C VAL A 83 -5.78 3.29 -6.44
N SER A 84 -6.62 4.23 -6.82
CA SER A 84 -8.03 4.28 -6.42
C SER A 84 -8.85 4.99 -7.49
N ALA A 85 -10.12 4.66 -7.61
CA ALA A 85 -11.07 5.43 -8.40
C ALA A 85 -11.23 6.89 -7.88
N LEU A 86 -10.77 7.17 -6.67
CA LEU A 86 -10.76 8.51 -6.08
C LEU A 86 -9.54 9.36 -6.50
N ASP A 87 -8.57 8.78 -7.16
CA ASP A 87 -7.40 9.51 -7.67
C ASP A 87 -7.82 10.40 -8.84
N LYS A 88 -7.16 11.54 -9.00
CA LYS A 88 -7.34 12.36 -10.20
C LYS A 88 -6.94 11.56 -11.44
N PRO A 89 -7.62 11.75 -12.59
CA PRO A 89 -7.33 10.98 -13.80
C PRO A 89 -5.84 10.95 -14.18
N GLU A 90 -5.18 12.10 -14.15
CA GLU A 90 -3.76 12.22 -14.52
C GLU A 90 -2.85 11.48 -13.52
N GLN A 91 -3.25 11.45 -12.25
CA GLN A 91 -2.52 10.71 -11.22
C GLN A 91 -2.72 9.20 -11.37
N LEU A 92 -3.94 8.78 -11.65
CA LEU A 92 -4.26 7.37 -11.90
C LEU A 92 -3.50 6.84 -13.11
N GLU A 93 -3.54 7.56 -14.23
CA GLU A 93 -2.80 7.22 -15.45
C GLU A 93 -1.30 7.12 -15.19
N ARG A 94 -0.70 8.11 -14.54
CA ARG A 94 0.72 8.11 -14.16
C ARG A 94 1.07 6.89 -13.30
N SER A 95 0.25 6.59 -12.32
CA SER A 95 0.50 5.45 -11.43
C SER A 95 0.47 4.13 -12.21
N LEU A 96 -0.47 3.94 -13.13
CA LEU A 96 -0.57 2.75 -13.96
C LEU A 96 0.59 2.66 -14.95
N GLN A 97 1.00 3.77 -15.56
CA GLN A 97 2.19 3.81 -16.42
C GLN A 97 3.46 3.42 -15.65
N GLN A 98 3.64 3.95 -14.43
CA GLN A 98 4.78 3.59 -13.60
C GLN A 98 4.75 2.13 -13.16
N TYR A 99 3.59 1.60 -12.80
CA TYR A 99 3.43 0.17 -12.51
C TYR A 99 3.94 -0.69 -13.68
N ASN A 100 3.50 -0.39 -14.91
CA ASN A 100 3.92 -1.12 -16.11
C ASN A 100 5.42 -0.99 -16.37
N ARG A 101 6.00 0.20 -16.15
CA ARG A 101 7.45 0.42 -16.31
C ARG A 101 8.28 -0.34 -15.28
N ILE A 102 7.79 -0.49 -14.05
CA ILE A 102 8.53 -1.12 -12.94
C ILE A 102 8.47 -2.66 -13.02
N THR A 103 7.35 -3.20 -13.48
CA THR A 103 7.09 -4.64 -13.48
C THR A 103 8.21 -5.51 -14.11
N PRO A 104 8.92 -5.10 -15.16
CA PRO A 104 10.03 -5.87 -15.70
C PRO A 104 11.30 -5.89 -14.83
N PHE A 105 11.44 -4.95 -13.90
CA PHE A 105 12.67 -4.74 -13.13
C PHE A 105 12.64 -5.33 -11.71
N CYS A 106 11.48 -5.45 -11.11
CA CYS A 106 11.35 -6.00 -9.77
C CYS A 106 9.95 -6.55 -9.50
N LYS A 107 9.78 -7.21 -8.36
CA LYS A 107 8.46 -7.63 -7.89
C LYS A 107 7.55 -6.41 -7.77
N SER A 108 6.45 -6.43 -8.50
CA SER A 108 5.52 -5.30 -8.58
C SER A 108 4.09 -5.77 -8.33
N ILE A 109 3.36 -5.00 -7.54
CA ILE A 109 1.99 -5.30 -7.14
C ILE A 109 1.12 -4.08 -7.40
N LEU A 110 0.03 -4.25 -8.13
CA LEU A 110 -1.00 -3.24 -8.27
C LEU A 110 -2.04 -3.39 -7.16
N ARG A 111 -2.20 -2.36 -6.34
CA ARG A 111 -3.16 -2.31 -5.24
C ARG A 111 -4.25 -1.30 -5.52
N VAL A 112 -5.48 -1.76 -5.56
CA VAL A 112 -6.64 -0.87 -5.62
C VAL A 112 -7.16 -0.59 -4.22
N VAL A 113 -7.16 0.67 -3.80
CA VAL A 113 -7.87 1.12 -2.60
C VAL A 113 -9.34 1.26 -2.96
N SER A 114 -10.10 0.20 -2.68
CA SER A 114 -11.49 0.12 -3.10
C SER A 114 -12.46 0.74 -2.09
N CYS A 115 -13.61 1.16 -2.59
CA CYS A 115 -14.70 1.71 -1.82
C CYS A 115 -16.01 0.98 -2.12
N ASP A 116 -16.95 1.05 -1.19
CA ASP A 116 -18.36 0.74 -1.42
C ASP A 116 -19.06 2.02 -1.88
N PHE A 117 -19.02 2.27 -3.18
CA PHE A 117 -19.65 3.44 -3.79
C PHE A 117 -21.17 3.29 -3.82
N ASN A 118 -21.88 4.37 -3.51
CA ASN A 118 -23.33 4.40 -3.50
C ASN A 118 -23.88 4.39 -4.94
N SER A 119 -24.61 3.33 -5.28
CA SER A 119 -25.24 3.17 -6.60
C SER A 119 -26.41 4.13 -6.87
N GLU A 120 -26.96 4.78 -5.83
CA GLU A 120 -28.03 5.78 -5.95
C GLU A 120 -27.46 7.20 -6.20
N ASN A 121 -26.15 7.38 -6.11
CA ASN A 121 -25.45 8.65 -6.30
C ASN A 121 -24.70 8.63 -7.63
N GLU A 122 -24.94 9.61 -8.51
CA GLU A 122 -24.33 9.67 -9.84
C GLU A 122 -22.78 9.66 -9.80
N VAL A 123 -22.19 10.40 -8.86
CA VAL A 123 -20.73 10.40 -8.66
C VAL A 123 -20.28 9.02 -8.20
N GLY A 124 -21.02 8.40 -7.28
CA GLY A 124 -20.76 7.04 -6.80
C GLY A 124 -20.80 6.02 -7.94
N GLN A 125 -21.81 6.08 -8.82
CA GLN A 125 -21.91 5.21 -10.01
C GLN A 125 -20.69 5.36 -10.93
N ARG A 126 -20.30 6.60 -11.22
CA ARG A 126 -19.12 6.88 -12.07
C ARG A 126 -17.86 6.32 -11.46
N LEU A 127 -17.63 6.55 -10.18
CA LEU A 127 -16.46 6.04 -9.46
C LEU A 127 -16.45 4.51 -9.36
N SER A 128 -17.62 3.88 -9.22
CA SER A 128 -17.76 2.43 -9.26
C SER A 128 -17.29 1.86 -10.60
N LYS A 129 -17.69 2.46 -11.72
CA LYS A 129 -17.26 2.03 -13.07
C LYS A 129 -15.73 2.12 -13.23
N ILE A 130 -15.11 3.22 -12.77
CA ILE A 130 -13.66 3.35 -12.78
C ILE A 130 -13.01 2.26 -11.93
N GLN A 131 -13.54 2.00 -10.74
CA GLN A 131 -13.05 0.96 -9.85
C GLN A 131 -13.19 -0.43 -10.48
N ASP A 132 -14.30 -0.72 -11.13
CA ASP A 132 -14.54 -2.00 -11.78
C ASP A 132 -13.54 -2.24 -12.90
N ALA A 133 -13.25 -1.22 -13.73
CA ALA A 133 -12.21 -1.30 -14.76
C ALA A 133 -10.81 -1.59 -14.19
N LEU A 134 -10.48 -1.04 -13.00
CA LEU A 134 -9.21 -1.36 -12.35
C LEU A 134 -9.12 -2.83 -11.90
N PHE A 135 -10.25 -3.48 -11.62
CA PHE A 135 -10.33 -4.88 -11.23
C PHE A 135 -10.46 -5.87 -12.38
N GLU A 136 -10.52 -5.43 -13.62
CA GLU A 136 -10.47 -6.31 -14.80
C GLU A 136 -9.10 -7.00 -14.93
N ASN A 137 -8.06 -6.43 -14.34
CA ASN A 137 -6.76 -7.07 -14.23
C ASN A 137 -6.78 -8.08 -13.07
N GLU A 138 -6.64 -9.37 -13.38
CA GLU A 138 -6.69 -10.48 -12.40
C GLU A 138 -5.60 -10.41 -11.32
N SER A 139 -4.48 -9.77 -11.60
CA SER A 139 -3.34 -9.64 -10.67
C SER A 139 -3.48 -8.49 -9.66
N VAL A 140 -4.60 -7.79 -9.66
CA VAL A 140 -4.84 -6.65 -8.76
C VAL A 140 -5.21 -7.09 -7.36
N LEU A 141 -4.57 -6.49 -6.36
CA LEU A 141 -4.92 -6.67 -4.96
C LEU A 141 -5.93 -5.62 -4.49
N ASP A 142 -6.96 -6.08 -3.80
CA ASP A 142 -7.97 -5.22 -3.17
C ASP A 142 -7.51 -4.79 -1.78
N THR A 143 -7.65 -3.52 -1.45
CA THR A 143 -7.41 -2.97 -0.12
C THR A 143 -8.50 -1.99 0.27
N VAL A 144 -8.71 -1.83 1.57
CA VAL A 144 -9.84 -1.04 2.08
C VAL A 144 -9.55 0.45 2.15
N PHE A 145 -10.53 1.28 1.83
CA PHE A 145 -10.53 2.69 2.18
C PHE A 145 -11.00 2.87 3.63
N ARG A 146 -10.51 3.90 4.32
CA ARG A 146 -10.78 4.13 5.75
C ARG A 146 -11.24 5.58 6.03
N PRO A 147 -12.41 5.99 5.56
CA PRO A 147 -12.92 7.33 5.80
C PRO A 147 -13.39 7.50 7.26
N SER A 148 -13.33 8.73 7.76
CA SER A 148 -14.12 9.14 8.94
C SER A 148 -15.57 9.36 8.56
N LYS A 149 -16.48 9.40 9.54
CA LYS A 149 -17.90 9.76 9.29
C LYS A 149 -18.05 11.20 8.76
N SER A 150 -17.11 12.08 9.06
CA SER A 150 -17.07 13.47 8.58
C SER A 150 -16.31 13.64 7.26
N ASN A 151 -15.91 12.56 6.61
CA ASN A 151 -15.29 12.65 5.29
C ASN A 151 -16.32 13.13 4.26
N PRO A 152 -16.03 14.13 3.42
CA PRO A 152 -16.97 14.63 2.41
C PRO A 152 -17.58 13.53 1.54
N LEU A 153 -16.82 12.54 1.13
CA LEU A 153 -17.33 11.41 0.34
C LEU A 153 -18.42 10.61 1.06
N VAL A 154 -18.42 10.65 2.40
CA VAL A 154 -19.43 9.99 3.24
C VAL A 154 -20.62 10.93 3.49
N THR A 155 -20.37 12.19 3.83
CA THR A 155 -21.42 13.18 4.12
C THR A 155 -22.25 13.50 2.88
N ASP A 156 -21.63 13.50 1.71
CA ASP A 156 -22.28 13.73 0.42
C ASP A 156 -22.94 12.47 -0.16
N GLY A 157 -22.91 11.36 0.58
CA GLY A 157 -23.55 10.12 0.21
C GLY A 157 -22.90 9.39 -1.00
N ILE A 158 -21.66 9.72 -1.33
CA ILE A 158 -20.91 9.08 -2.42
C ILE A 158 -20.43 7.68 -2.04
N ILE A 159 -20.01 7.51 -0.77
CA ILE A 159 -19.57 6.23 -0.20
C ILE A 159 -20.59 5.75 0.83
N ASN A 160 -21.00 4.50 0.69
CA ASN A 160 -21.88 3.84 1.63
C ASN A 160 -21.09 3.30 2.84
N ILE A 161 -21.44 3.77 4.05
CA ILE A 161 -20.86 3.27 5.30
C ILE A 161 -21.90 2.64 6.24
N LYS A 162 -23.18 2.53 5.82
CA LYS A 162 -24.27 2.00 6.68
C LYS A 162 -23.94 0.62 7.23
N GLN A 163 -23.24 -0.16 6.46
CA GLN A 163 -22.85 -1.52 6.81
C GLN A 163 -21.34 -1.68 7.08
N ALA A 164 -20.58 -0.60 7.12
CA ALA A 164 -19.15 -0.67 7.33
C ALA A 164 -18.82 -1.09 8.77
N LEU A 165 -17.72 -1.82 8.91
CA LEU A 165 -17.10 -2.03 10.20
C LEU A 165 -16.28 -0.80 10.58
N PHE A 166 -16.12 -0.56 11.86
CA PHE A 166 -15.41 0.61 12.35
C PHE A 166 -14.14 0.20 13.11
N LEU A 167 -13.03 0.86 12.75
CA LEU A 167 -11.79 0.82 13.50
C LEU A 167 -11.62 2.19 14.19
N GLY A 168 -12.02 2.30 15.45
CA GLY A 168 -12.14 3.58 16.12
C GLY A 168 -13.16 4.48 15.41
N LYS A 169 -12.72 5.69 15.00
CA LYS A 169 -13.58 6.67 14.30
C LYS A 169 -13.64 6.45 12.76
N LYS A 170 -12.89 5.51 12.21
CA LYS A 170 -12.80 5.27 10.76
C LYS A 170 -13.66 4.09 10.36
N ALA A 171 -14.49 4.27 9.35
CA ALA A 171 -15.18 3.18 8.68
C ALA A 171 -14.19 2.39 7.83
N ILE A 172 -14.43 1.10 7.70
CA ILE A 172 -13.67 0.22 6.81
C ILE A 172 -14.60 -0.14 5.67
N VAL A 173 -14.32 0.37 4.50
CA VAL A 173 -15.11 0.13 3.30
C VAL A 173 -14.27 -0.54 2.23
N SER A 174 -14.88 -1.40 1.44
CA SER A 174 -14.26 -2.12 0.35
C SER A 174 -15.34 -2.53 -0.65
N ARG A 175 -14.97 -2.68 -1.91
CA ARG A 175 -15.81 -3.28 -2.95
C ARG A 175 -16.29 -4.68 -2.58
N ARG A 176 -15.43 -5.48 -1.96
CA ARG A 176 -15.75 -6.84 -1.51
C ARG A 176 -16.50 -6.77 -0.20
N SER A 177 -17.41 -7.71 0.02
CA SER A 177 -18.22 -7.77 1.22
C SER A 177 -17.34 -7.83 2.48
N ARG A 178 -17.86 -7.39 3.60
CA ARG A 178 -17.24 -7.30 4.94
C ARG A 178 -16.41 -8.50 5.37
N LYS A 179 -16.64 -9.68 4.79
CA LYS A 179 -15.93 -10.91 5.17
C LYS A 179 -14.53 -11.01 4.58
N THR A 180 -14.21 -10.22 3.55
CA THR A 180 -13.07 -10.51 2.71
C THR A 180 -11.83 -9.71 3.04
N TYR A 181 -11.92 -8.55 3.71
CA TYR A 181 -10.73 -7.78 3.86
C TYR A 181 -10.69 -6.79 5.03
N PHE A 182 -9.91 -7.12 6.02
CA PHE A 182 -9.59 -6.24 7.16
C PHE A 182 -8.13 -5.83 7.23
N GLY A 183 -7.36 -6.03 6.18
CA GLY A 183 -5.92 -5.94 6.29
C GLY A 183 -5.34 -7.04 7.20
N LYS A 184 -6.03 -8.16 7.36
CA LYS A 184 -5.49 -9.34 8.04
C LYS A 184 -4.58 -10.08 7.07
N CYS A 185 -3.41 -10.47 7.54
CA CYS A 185 -2.45 -11.21 6.73
C CYS A 185 -3.00 -12.55 6.24
N SER A 186 -3.89 -13.19 6.97
CA SER A 186 -4.54 -14.46 6.61
C SER A 186 -5.50 -14.37 5.42
N THR A 187 -6.13 -13.20 5.22
CA THR A 187 -7.02 -12.95 4.09
C THR A 187 -6.33 -12.13 3.00
N CYS A 188 -5.07 -11.85 3.19
CA CYS A 188 -4.25 -11.05 2.33
C CYS A 188 -3.59 -11.90 1.27
N HIS A 189 -4.00 -11.73 0.03
CA HIS A 189 -3.27 -12.28 -1.11
C HIS A 189 -1.98 -11.49 -1.33
N GLU A 190 -1.03 -11.57 -0.37
CA GLU A 190 0.27 -10.89 -0.45
C GLU A 190 0.19 -9.36 -0.58
N MET A 191 -0.60 -8.72 0.26
CA MET A 191 -0.81 -7.25 0.26
C MET A 191 0.43 -6.39 0.30
N CYS A 192 1.47 -6.89 0.96
CA CYS A 192 2.78 -6.26 0.98
C CYS A 192 3.73 -6.93 0.00
N GLY A 193 3.25 -7.95 -0.76
CA GLY A 193 4.09 -8.75 -1.63
C GLY A 193 4.89 -9.82 -0.90
N VAL A 194 4.68 -9.98 0.41
CA VAL A 194 5.40 -10.94 1.24
C VAL A 194 4.41 -11.68 2.12
N LYS A 195 4.44 -13.01 2.11
CA LYS A 195 3.69 -13.83 3.07
C LYS A 195 4.23 -13.58 4.47
N MET A 196 3.35 -13.22 5.40
CA MET A 196 3.70 -13.15 6.82
C MET A 196 3.59 -14.55 7.44
N PRO A 197 4.68 -15.08 8.02
CA PRO A 197 4.69 -16.47 8.54
C PRO A 197 3.70 -16.72 9.68
N SER A 198 3.29 -15.69 10.40
CA SER A 198 2.47 -15.79 11.61
C SER A 198 1.03 -15.29 11.43
N SER A 199 0.51 -15.27 10.20
CA SER A 199 -0.85 -14.74 9.94
C SER A 199 -1.94 -15.41 10.77
N HIS A 200 -1.82 -16.70 11.07
CA HIS A 200 -2.78 -17.46 11.88
C HIS A 200 -2.79 -17.07 13.38
N GLU A 201 -1.67 -16.61 13.91
CA GLU A 201 -1.60 -16.19 15.32
C GLU A 201 -2.34 -14.88 15.59
N TYR A 202 -2.48 -14.04 14.56
CA TYR A 202 -3.18 -12.75 14.69
C TYR A 202 -4.70 -12.87 14.64
N GLU A 203 -5.25 -13.94 14.08
CA GLU A 203 -6.69 -14.12 13.91
C GLU A 203 -7.43 -14.40 15.21
N ASN A 204 -6.80 -15.10 16.12
CA ASN A 204 -7.44 -15.68 17.30
C ASN A 204 -7.21 -14.91 18.60
N LYS A 205 -6.51 -13.77 18.57
CA LYS A 205 -6.26 -12.96 19.77
C LYS A 205 -7.32 -11.86 19.93
N PRO A 206 -8.13 -11.87 20.98
CA PRO A 206 -8.98 -10.72 21.35
C PRO A 206 -8.11 -9.47 21.49
N GLY A 207 -8.43 -8.40 20.77
CA GLY A 207 -7.67 -7.14 20.82
C GLY A 207 -6.69 -6.88 19.67
N THR A 208 -6.53 -7.79 18.73
CA THR A 208 -5.63 -7.65 17.56
C THR A 208 -5.95 -6.41 16.69
N PHE A 209 -7.19 -5.92 16.76
CA PHE A 209 -7.58 -4.66 16.12
C PHE A 209 -6.81 -3.43 16.64
N LYS A 210 -6.29 -3.45 17.88
CA LYS A 210 -5.48 -2.35 18.43
C LYS A 210 -4.07 -2.31 17.86
N GLN A 211 -3.51 -3.45 17.47
CA GLN A 211 -2.16 -3.54 16.88
C GLN A 211 -2.13 -3.13 15.40
N LEU A 212 -3.24 -3.29 14.67
CA LEU A 212 -3.36 -2.79 13.29
C LEU A 212 -3.39 -1.25 13.18
N LYS A 213 -3.40 -0.53 14.28
CA LYS A 213 -3.29 0.95 14.32
C LYS A 213 -1.89 1.46 14.00
N MET A 214 -0.88 0.61 13.89
CA MET A 214 0.52 1.00 13.68
C MET A 214 1.02 0.77 12.25
N PHE A 215 0.11 0.42 11.33
CA PHE A 215 0.47 0.25 9.90
C PHE A 215 -0.30 1.23 9.04
#